data_5a0789ab28cffb0ce03299c016455f88
#
_entry.id   5a0789ab28cffb0ce03299c016455f88
#
_cell.length_a   1.000
_cell.length_b   1.000
_cell.length_c   1.000
_cell.angle_alpha   90.00
_cell.angle_beta   90.00
_cell.angle_gamma   90.00
#
_symmetry.space_group_name_H-M   'P 1'
#
loop_
_entity.id
_entity.type
_entity.pdbx_description
1 polymer ?
#
loop_
_entity_poly.entity_id
_entity_poly.type
_entity_poly.pdbx_seq_one_letter_code
_entity_poly.pdbx_strand_id
1 'polypeptide(L)'
;MAGKVPTSRVDKLLGSMGYGSRAEMARLGKAGGIVLDGADLTDVSKRIPVTPDLPVRMEIDGEPLDPVAGLVVLLNKPLGMTCSHKEDGALVYDVLPDRWRRRDPAISTIGRLDKQTSGLLLLTDDGDLLHRVISPKRHVAKVYRATLARPLNGTEGALFASGELVLEGEDKPLAPAGLEVVSPTEALLTVTEGRYHQVRRMFAAAGNHVKALHRERLGGLVLPDELAPGEWRLLTEDEIASIFVS
;
A
#
# COMPACT_ATOMS: atom_id res chain seq x y z
N MET A 1 -1.24 -25.59 -15.57
CA MET A 1 -2.55 -26.11 -15.07
C MET A 1 -3.38 -24.88 -14.73
N ALA A 2 -4.50 -24.67 -15.42
CA ALA A 2 -5.42 -23.60 -15.08
C ALA A 2 -5.97 -23.85 -13.67
N GLY A 3 -5.67 -22.98 -12.72
CA GLY A 3 -6.19 -23.06 -11.37
C GLY A 3 -7.71 -23.06 -11.38
N LYS A 4 -8.35 -23.84 -10.49
CA LYS A 4 -9.80 -23.87 -10.36
C LYS A 4 -10.29 -22.48 -9.96
N VAL A 5 -11.10 -21.84 -10.80
CA VAL A 5 -11.69 -20.53 -10.51
C VAL A 5 -12.46 -20.61 -9.19
N PRO A 6 -12.15 -19.77 -8.19
CA PRO A 6 -12.87 -19.77 -6.93
C PRO A 6 -14.33 -19.39 -7.15
N THR A 7 -15.24 -20.02 -6.39
CA THR A 7 -16.67 -19.69 -6.44
C THR A 7 -17.15 -19.25 -5.09
N SER A 8 -18.00 -18.22 -5.02
CA SER A 8 -18.62 -17.75 -3.79
C SER A 8 -20.14 -17.60 -3.95
N ARG A 9 -20.88 -17.71 -2.85
CA ARG A 9 -22.26 -17.20 -2.82
C ARG A 9 -22.24 -15.69 -2.95
N VAL A 10 -23.19 -15.13 -3.68
CA VAL A 10 -23.27 -13.66 -3.90
C VAL A 10 -23.39 -12.91 -2.58
N ASP A 11 -24.31 -13.34 -1.69
CA ASP A 11 -24.50 -12.70 -0.38
C ASP A 11 -23.23 -12.73 0.50
N LYS A 12 -22.45 -13.81 0.41
CA LYS A 12 -21.17 -13.92 1.14
C LYS A 12 -20.11 -13.00 0.51
N LEU A 13 -20.00 -12.99 -0.82
CA LEU A 13 -19.05 -12.15 -1.55
C LEU A 13 -19.28 -10.68 -1.25
N LEU A 14 -20.52 -10.19 -1.46
CA LEU A 14 -20.87 -8.79 -1.24
C LEU A 14 -20.69 -8.40 0.24
N GLY A 15 -21.04 -9.29 1.16
CA GLY A 15 -20.79 -9.08 2.59
C GLY A 15 -19.31 -8.90 2.92
N SER A 16 -18.43 -9.77 2.39
CA SER A 16 -16.98 -9.64 2.59
C SER A 16 -16.38 -8.40 1.91
N MET A 17 -17.05 -7.85 0.90
CA MET A 17 -16.64 -6.60 0.24
C MET A 17 -17.17 -5.33 0.94
N GLY A 18 -17.94 -5.49 2.01
CA GLY A 18 -18.43 -4.38 2.83
C GLY A 18 -19.77 -3.77 2.36
N TYR A 19 -20.46 -4.37 1.40
CA TYR A 19 -21.78 -3.88 0.93
C TYR A 19 -22.90 -4.05 1.95
N GLY A 20 -22.76 -4.98 2.89
CA GLY A 20 -23.73 -5.16 3.96
C GLY A 20 -23.88 -6.61 4.43
N SER A 21 -24.83 -6.84 5.33
CA SER A 21 -25.16 -8.17 5.84
C SER A 21 -25.83 -9.04 4.76
N ARG A 22 -25.83 -10.35 4.95
CA ARG A 22 -26.55 -11.28 4.05
C ARG A 22 -28.04 -10.96 3.90
N ALA A 23 -28.68 -10.51 4.98
CA ALA A 23 -30.08 -10.12 4.97
C ALA A 23 -30.33 -8.85 4.14
N GLU A 24 -29.40 -7.89 4.21
CA GLU A 24 -29.46 -6.67 3.37
C GLU A 24 -29.26 -7.02 1.90
N MET A 25 -28.29 -7.87 1.59
CA MET A 25 -28.07 -8.33 0.20
C MET A 25 -29.26 -9.10 -0.35
N ALA A 26 -29.94 -9.92 0.46
CA ALA A 26 -31.17 -10.61 0.05
C ALA A 26 -32.31 -9.65 -0.23
N ARG A 27 -32.46 -8.56 0.53
CA ARG A 27 -33.45 -7.51 0.26
C ARG A 27 -33.11 -6.75 -1.02
N LEU A 28 -31.83 -6.38 -1.18
CA LEU A 28 -31.34 -5.66 -2.35
C LEU A 28 -31.56 -6.45 -3.65
N GLY A 29 -31.21 -7.73 -3.66
CA GLY A 29 -31.44 -8.61 -4.82
C GLY A 29 -32.92 -8.72 -5.19
N LYS A 30 -33.81 -8.87 -4.19
CA LYS A 30 -35.26 -8.90 -4.42
C LYS A 30 -35.82 -7.58 -4.96
N ALA A 31 -35.17 -6.45 -4.62
CA ALA A 31 -35.55 -5.12 -5.11
C ALA A 31 -34.96 -4.79 -6.49
N GLY A 32 -34.20 -5.70 -7.12
CA GLY A 32 -33.56 -5.46 -8.42
C GLY A 32 -32.27 -4.64 -8.35
N GLY A 33 -31.73 -4.42 -7.14
CA GLY A 33 -30.49 -3.65 -6.95
C GLY A 33 -29.19 -4.45 -7.20
N ILE A 34 -29.29 -5.71 -7.64
CA ILE A 34 -28.12 -6.51 -8.02
C ILE A 34 -28.32 -7.05 -9.43
N VAL A 35 -27.43 -6.65 -10.33
CA VAL A 35 -27.44 -7.09 -11.74
C VAL A 35 -26.17 -7.89 -12.02
N LEU A 36 -26.27 -9.00 -12.73
CA LEU A 36 -25.16 -9.80 -13.22
C LEU A 36 -25.36 -10.12 -14.70
N ASP A 37 -24.37 -9.79 -15.52
CA ASP A 37 -24.41 -9.99 -16.98
C ASP A 37 -25.67 -9.36 -17.64
N GLY A 38 -26.09 -8.19 -17.13
CA GLY A 38 -27.26 -7.47 -17.63
C GLY A 38 -28.63 -8.02 -17.18
N ALA A 39 -28.65 -8.99 -16.26
CA ALA A 39 -29.88 -9.57 -15.73
C ALA A 39 -30.00 -9.42 -14.21
N ASP A 40 -31.22 -9.17 -13.71
CA ASP A 40 -31.45 -9.09 -12.26
C ASP A 40 -31.11 -10.39 -11.56
N LEU A 41 -30.33 -10.29 -10.49
CA LEU A 41 -29.94 -11.41 -9.65
C LEU A 41 -30.72 -11.35 -8.32
N THR A 42 -31.86 -11.99 -8.28
CA THR A 42 -32.77 -12.01 -7.12
C THR A 42 -32.39 -13.05 -6.08
N ASP A 43 -31.78 -14.18 -6.50
CA ASP A 43 -31.29 -15.23 -5.59
C ASP A 43 -29.81 -15.02 -5.27
N VAL A 44 -29.54 -14.28 -4.21
CA VAL A 44 -28.16 -14.00 -3.72
C VAL A 44 -27.51 -15.21 -3.03
N SER A 45 -28.23 -16.32 -2.85
CA SER A 45 -27.66 -17.58 -2.37
C SER A 45 -26.91 -18.35 -3.46
N LYS A 46 -27.13 -18.00 -4.71
CA LYS A 46 -26.47 -18.57 -5.90
C LYS A 46 -24.96 -18.42 -5.77
N ARG A 47 -24.23 -19.48 -6.17
CA ARG A 47 -22.78 -19.45 -6.28
C ARG A 47 -22.39 -18.99 -7.68
N ILE A 48 -21.46 -18.04 -7.72
CA ILE A 48 -20.90 -17.51 -8.97
C ILE A 48 -19.37 -17.66 -8.96
N PRO A 49 -18.72 -17.74 -10.13
CA PRO A 49 -17.28 -17.62 -10.24
C PRO A 49 -16.83 -16.22 -9.79
N VAL A 50 -15.77 -16.16 -8.99
CA VAL A 50 -15.13 -14.91 -8.60
C VAL A 50 -13.91 -14.71 -9.49
N THR A 51 -14.10 -13.98 -10.57
CA THR A 51 -13.09 -13.73 -11.59
C THR A 51 -12.66 -12.27 -11.57
N PRO A 52 -11.45 -11.91 -12.07
CA PRO A 52 -10.99 -10.51 -12.12
C PRO A 52 -11.93 -9.58 -12.92
N ASP A 53 -12.67 -10.11 -13.88
CA ASP A 53 -13.63 -9.38 -14.70
C ASP A 53 -15.02 -9.21 -14.05
N LEU A 54 -15.26 -9.82 -12.88
CA LEU A 54 -16.54 -9.73 -12.19
C LEU A 54 -17.00 -8.27 -11.94
N PRO A 55 -16.11 -7.32 -11.59
CA PRO A 55 -16.48 -5.91 -11.38
C PRO A 55 -17.13 -5.22 -12.59
N VAL A 56 -16.81 -5.63 -13.81
CA VAL A 56 -17.43 -5.07 -15.03
C VAL A 56 -18.68 -5.80 -15.46
N ARG A 57 -19.00 -6.92 -14.81
CA ARG A 57 -20.17 -7.77 -15.13
C ARG A 57 -21.27 -7.68 -14.08
N MET A 58 -20.96 -7.15 -12.90
CA MET A 58 -21.89 -7.04 -11.80
C MET A 58 -22.07 -5.59 -11.40
N GLU A 59 -23.33 -5.19 -11.22
CA GLU A 59 -23.70 -3.87 -10.73
C GLU A 59 -24.45 -3.99 -9.40
N ILE A 60 -24.21 -3.04 -8.51
CA ILE A 60 -24.88 -2.92 -7.21
C ILE A 60 -25.49 -1.52 -7.13
N ASP A 61 -26.83 -1.43 -7.08
CA ASP A 61 -27.58 -0.17 -7.12
C ASP A 61 -27.22 0.72 -8.33
N GLY A 62 -26.96 0.09 -9.49
CA GLY A 62 -26.62 0.77 -10.74
C GLY A 62 -25.14 1.18 -10.87
N GLU A 63 -24.30 0.90 -9.86
CA GLU A 63 -22.87 1.16 -9.90
C GLU A 63 -22.08 -0.15 -10.11
N PRO A 64 -20.97 -0.13 -10.86
CA PRO A 64 -20.12 -1.30 -11.01
C PRO A 64 -19.65 -1.85 -9.65
N LEU A 65 -19.53 -3.16 -9.56
CA LEU A 65 -19.00 -3.81 -8.36
C LEU A 65 -17.59 -3.30 -8.07
N ASP A 66 -17.27 -3.06 -6.80
CA ASP A 66 -15.90 -2.80 -6.36
C ASP A 66 -14.93 -3.93 -6.79
N PRO A 67 -13.63 -3.66 -6.88
CA PRO A 67 -12.65 -4.70 -7.12
C PRO A 67 -12.80 -5.85 -6.12
N VAL A 68 -12.78 -7.08 -6.63
CA VAL A 68 -12.78 -8.30 -5.78
C VAL A 68 -11.54 -8.37 -4.90
N ALA A 69 -11.48 -9.33 -3.98
CA ALA A 69 -10.31 -9.52 -3.12
C ALA A 69 -9.02 -9.72 -3.94
N GLY A 70 -7.89 -9.25 -3.40
CA GLY A 70 -6.60 -9.19 -4.07
C GLY A 70 -6.28 -7.81 -4.65
N LEU A 71 -7.09 -6.79 -4.33
CA LEU A 71 -6.81 -5.43 -4.76
C LEU A 71 -5.51 -4.88 -4.14
N VAL A 72 -4.81 -4.05 -4.92
CA VAL A 72 -3.64 -3.30 -4.42
C VAL A 72 -3.83 -1.83 -4.76
N VAL A 73 -3.84 -1.01 -3.72
CA VAL A 73 -3.96 0.45 -3.83
C VAL A 73 -2.57 1.08 -3.74
N LEU A 74 -2.26 1.95 -4.69
CA LEU A 74 -1.16 2.92 -4.61
C LEU A 74 -1.74 4.23 -4.09
N LEU A 75 -1.29 4.66 -2.93
CA LEU A 75 -1.63 5.96 -2.33
C LEU A 75 -0.40 6.86 -2.33
N ASN A 76 -0.52 8.09 -2.83
CA ASN A 76 0.42 9.15 -2.51
C ASN A 76 0.07 9.69 -1.12
N LYS A 77 0.66 9.09 -0.08
CA LYS A 77 0.35 9.45 1.31
C LYS A 77 0.74 10.90 1.62
N PRO A 78 -0.17 11.77 2.02
CA PRO A 78 0.16 13.10 2.48
C PRO A 78 0.82 13.07 3.88
N LEU A 79 1.40 14.19 4.28
CA LEU A 79 1.84 14.39 5.66
C LEU A 79 0.64 14.40 6.62
N GLY A 80 0.86 14.08 7.89
CA GLY A 80 -0.15 14.16 8.93
C GLY A 80 -1.04 12.93 9.11
N MET A 81 -1.07 12.00 8.15
CA MET A 81 -1.83 10.74 8.26
C MET A 81 -0.99 9.62 8.84
N THR A 82 -1.60 8.74 9.64
CA THR A 82 -0.96 7.55 10.23
C THR A 82 -1.37 6.26 9.55
N CYS A 83 -0.45 5.28 9.54
CA CYS A 83 -0.66 3.92 9.00
C CYS A 83 -1.13 2.97 10.12
N SER A 84 -2.15 3.35 10.87
CA SER A 84 -2.68 2.56 11.99
C SER A 84 -4.20 2.48 11.88
N HIS A 85 -4.80 1.39 12.37
CA HIS A 85 -6.26 1.25 12.48
C HIS A 85 -6.80 1.77 13.83
N LYS A 86 -5.93 2.13 14.78
CA LYS A 86 -6.28 2.37 16.19
C LYS A 86 -5.78 3.70 16.76
N GLU A 87 -5.05 4.48 15.98
CA GLU A 87 -4.53 5.78 16.44
C GLU A 87 -5.56 6.87 16.20
N ASP A 88 -5.59 7.86 17.10
CA ASP A 88 -6.41 9.06 16.92
C ASP A 88 -5.85 9.96 15.81
N GLY A 89 -6.75 10.62 15.08
CA GLY A 89 -6.42 11.55 14.00
C GLY A 89 -6.68 10.97 12.61
N ALA A 90 -6.14 11.63 11.59
CA ALA A 90 -6.32 11.23 10.20
C ALA A 90 -5.58 9.92 9.88
N LEU A 91 -6.28 8.95 9.35
CA LEU A 91 -5.75 7.65 8.99
C LEU A 91 -5.64 7.52 7.47
N VAL A 92 -4.66 6.74 6.99
CA VAL A 92 -4.51 6.46 5.55
C VAL A 92 -5.71 5.74 4.95
N TYR A 93 -6.56 5.14 5.77
CA TYR A 93 -7.80 4.49 5.33
C TYR A 93 -8.95 5.48 5.10
N ASP A 94 -8.84 6.73 5.58
CA ASP A 94 -9.90 7.73 5.48
C ASP A 94 -10.07 8.28 4.05
N VAL A 95 -9.07 8.09 3.19
CA VAL A 95 -9.13 8.45 1.77
C VAL A 95 -9.80 7.40 0.89
N LEU A 96 -10.01 6.19 1.42
CA LEU A 96 -10.66 5.09 0.70
C LEU A 96 -12.18 5.14 0.89
N PRO A 97 -12.98 4.53 -0.01
CA PRO A 97 -14.42 4.43 0.16
C PRO A 97 -14.79 3.82 1.52
N ASP A 98 -15.79 4.41 2.20
CA ASP A 98 -16.17 3.99 3.56
C ASP A 98 -16.52 2.50 3.67
N ARG A 99 -17.15 1.92 2.63
CA ARG A 99 -17.47 0.49 2.61
C ARG A 99 -16.23 -0.40 2.61
N TRP A 100 -15.08 0.07 2.08
CA TRP A 100 -13.84 -0.69 2.03
C TRP A 100 -13.23 -0.91 3.42
N ARG A 101 -13.57 -0.07 4.41
CA ARG A 101 -13.18 -0.29 5.82
C ARG A 101 -13.85 -1.52 6.45
N ARG A 102 -14.91 -2.03 5.82
CA ARG A 102 -15.67 -3.21 6.29
C ARG A 102 -15.34 -4.46 5.49
N ARG A 103 -14.33 -4.42 4.64
CA ARG A 103 -13.90 -5.60 3.88
C ARG A 103 -13.32 -6.67 4.80
N ASP A 104 -13.51 -7.94 4.40
CA ASP A 104 -12.93 -9.12 5.03
C ASP A 104 -12.34 -10.03 3.91
N PRO A 105 -11.01 -10.16 3.81
CA PRO A 105 -9.95 -9.58 4.68
C PRO A 105 -9.90 -8.04 4.66
N ALA A 106 -9.51 -7.46 5.83
CA ALA A 106 -9.37 -6.02 5.96
C ALA A 106 -8.21 -5.49 5.14
N ILE A 107 -8.41 -4.33 4.49
CA ILE A 107 -7.32 -3.63 3.79
C ILE A 107 -6.27 -3.19 4.81
N SER A 108 -5.02 -3.51 4.54
CA SER A 108 -3.87 -3.21 5.39
C SER A 108 -2.76 -2.54 4.60
N THR A 109 -1.95 -1.70 5.25
CA THR A 109 -0.79 -1.07 4.60
C THR A 109 0.34 -2.07 4.40
N ILE A 110 0.96 -2.07 3.22
CA ILE A 110 2.17 -2.83 2.93
C ILE A 110 3.39 -2.06 3.49
N GLY A 111 3.77 -2.41 4.70
CA GLY A 111 4.70 -1.62 5.48
C GLY A 111 4.05 -0.32 5.97
N ARG A 112 4.88 0.58 6.52
CA ARG A 112 4.40 1.83 7.10
C ARG A 112 5.24 3.01 6.63
N LEU A 113 4.63 4.19 6.60
CA LEU A 113 5.29 5.48 6.60
C LEU A 113 4.91 6.21 7.87
N ASP A 114 5.86 6.92 8.45
CA ASP A 114 5.63 7.74 9.63
C ASP A 114 4.64 8.87 9.31
N LYS A 115 4.01 9.46 10.33
CA LYS A 115 3.08 10.58 10.19
C LYS A 115 3.70 11.75 9.41
N GLN A 116 5.00 12.00 9.61
CA GLN A 116 5.78 13.07 8.97
C GLN A 116 6.58 12.58 7.75
N THR A 117 6.20 11.46 7.15
CA THR A 117 6.76 10.96 5.90
C THR A 117 5.65 10.85 4.87
N SER A 118 5.86 11.40 3.67
CA SER A 118 4.91 11.37 2.57
C SER A 118 5.32 10.38 1.47
N GLY A 119 4.49 10.24 0.45
CA GLY A 119 4.81 9.54 -0.79
C GLY A 119 4.21 8.15 -0.91
N LEU A 120 4.83 7.31 -1.71
CA LEU A 120 4.35 6.01 -2.13
C LEU A 120 4.02 5.10 -0.94
N LEU A 121 2.75 4.80 -0.75
CA LEU A 121 2.27 3.81 0.21
C LEU A 121 1.36 2.83 -0.51
N LEU A 122 1.55 1.53 -0.27
CA LEU A 122 0.66 0.51 -0.78
C LEU A 122 -0.28 0.01 0.32
N LEU A 123 -1.53 -0.27 -0.09
CA LEU A 123 -2.52 -0.94 0.77
C LEU A 123 -3.11 -2.12 -0.01
N THR A 124 -3.45 -3.20 0.69
CA THR A 124 -4.03 -4.42 0.08
C THR A 124 -4.88 -5.20 1.07
N ASP A 125 -5.81 -5.99 0.56
CA ASP A 125 -6.50 -7.07 1.27
C ASP A 125 -5.87 -8.46 1.01
N ASP A 126 -4.77 -8.51 0.20
CA ASP A 126 -3.96 -9.72 -0.03
C ASP A 126 -2.84 -9.83 1.01
N GLY A 127 -3.05 -10.68 2.03
CA GLY A 127 -2.07 -10.94 3.09
C GLY A 127 -0.78 -11.61 2.58
N ASP A 128 -0.85 -12.44 1.55
CA ASP A 128 0.33 -13.11 0.98
C ASP A 128 1.22 -12.10 0.24
N LEU A 129 0.64 -11.20 -0.55
CA LEU A 129 1.36 -10.11 -1.18
C LEU A 129 2.01 -9.20 -0.12
N LEU A 130 1.24 -8.80 0.90
CA LEU A 130 1.74 -7.99 2.01
C LEU A 130 2.98 -8.62 2.62
N HIS A 131 2.89 -9.90 3.03
CA HIS A 131 4.02 -10.62 3.62
C HIS A 131 5.22 -10.73 2.67
N ARG A 132 4.99 -10.96 1.38
CA ARG A 132 6.07 -11.02 0.38
C ARG A 132 6.83 -9.71 0.26
N VAL A 133 6.14 -8.57 0.24
CA VAL A 133 6.76 -7.25 0.05
C VAL A 133 7.50 -6.79 1.31
N ILE A 134 6.93 -7.00 2.52
CA ILE A 134 7.57 -6.55 3.77
C ILE A 134 8.68 -7.50 4.26
N SER A 135 8.76 -8.70 3.73
CA SER A 135 9.74 -9.72 4.19
C SER A 135 11.17 -9.22 4.02
N PRO A 136 11.99 -9.19 5.08
CA PRO A 136 13.40 -8.80 4.99
C PRO A 136 14.19 -9.65 3.99
N LYS A 137 13.79 -10.90 3.79
CA LYS A 137 14.46 -11.84 2.86
C LYS A 137 14.32 -11.46 1.38
N ARG A 138 13.35 -10.62 1.05
CA ARG A 138 13.11 -10.17 -0.32
C ARG A 138 13.89 -8.94 -0.71
N HIS A 139 14.45 -8.22 0.29
CA HIS A 139 15.27 -7.01 0.07
C HIS A 139 14.64 -5.98 -0.87
N VAL A 140 13.29 -5.86 -0.86
CA VAL A 140 12.60 -4.89 -1.71
C VAL A 140 13.12 -3.49 -1.38
N ALA A 141 13.74 -2.85 -2.37
CA ALA A 141 14.34 -1.54 -2.22
C ALA A 141 13.28 -0.46 -1.99
N LYS A 142 13.60 0.51 -1.15
CA LYS A 142 12.76 1.68 -0.87
C LYS A 142 13.62 2.92 -1.09
N VAL A 143 13.21 3.78 -2.03
CA VAL A 143 13.94 5.02 -2.33
C VAL A 143 13.21 6.18 -1.69
N TYR A 144 13.95 6.92 -0.89
CA TYR A 144 13.45 8.10 -0.19
C TYR A 144 14.20 9.35 -0.62
N ARG A 145 13.47 10.39 -1.01
CA ARG A 145 13.99 11.76 -1.13
C ARG A 145 14.01 12.38 0.25
N ALA A 146 15.20 12.77 0.70
CA ALA A 146 15.42 13.42 1.98
C ALA A 146 15.89 14.86 1.76
N THR A 147 15.13 15.84 2.28
CA THR A 147 15.57 17.23 2.40
C THR A 147 16.22 17.44 3.76
N LEU A 148 17.44 17.95 3.78
CA LEU A 148 18.31 18.03 4.94
C LEU A 148 18.37 19.45 5.51
N ALA A 149 18.69 19.55 6.81
CA ALA A 149 18.84 20.83 7.49
C ALA A 149 20.15 21.54 7.14
N ARG A 150 21.17 20.77 6.79
CA ARG A 150 22.53 21.25 6.47
C ARG A 150 23.01 20.57 5.20
N PRO A 151 23.97 21.18 4.48
CA PRO A 151 24.62 20.52 3.35
C PRO A 151 25.25 19.18 3.76
N LEU A 152 25.24 18.22 2.84
CA LEU A 152 26.00 16.99 2.96
C LEU A 152 27.49 17.31 3.08
N ASN A 153 28.21 16.56 3.91
CA ASN A 153 29.64 16.75 4.14
C ASN A 153 30.52 15.83 3.24
N GLY A 154 29.87 14.92 2.48
CA GLY A 154 30.53 14.00 1.56
C GLY A 154 30.93 12.64 2.16
N THR A 155 30.75 12.43 3.47
CA THR A 155 31.08 11.17 4.13
C THR A 155 29.89 10.22 4.30
N GLU A 156 28.67 10.74 4.19
CA GLU A 156 27.41 10.03 4.43
C GLU A 156 27.28 8.80 3.53
N GLY A 157 27.64 8.95 2.24
CA GLY A 157 27.54 7.85 1.27
C GLY A 157 28.38 6.65 1.66
N ALA A 158 29.65 6.87 2.05
CA ALA A 158 30.54 5.82 2.51
C ALA A 158 30.05 5.18 3.83
N LEU A 159 29.59 6.01 4.77
CA LEU A 159 29.04 5.54 6.05
C LEU A 159 27.81 4.64 5.84
N PHE A 160 26.88 5.03 5.00
CA PHE A 160 25.64 4.26 4.77
C PHE A 160 25.87 3.00 3.95
N ALA A 161 26.85 3.01 3.04
CA ALA A 161 27.22 1.85 2.24
C ALA A 161 28.05 0.82 3.00
N SER A 162 28.65 1.19 4.13
CA SER A 162 29.58 0.30 4.89
C SER A 162 28.90 -0.96 5.43
N GLY A 163 27.61 -0.89 5.78
CA GLY A 163 26.93 -1.96 6.50
C GLY A 163 27.38 -2.10 7.96
N GLU A 164 28.12 -1.11 8.48
CA GLU A 164 28.65 -1.10 9.86
C GLU A 164 27.91 -0.12 10.77
N LEU A 165 27.03 0.72 10.19
CA LEU A 165 26.30 1.73 10.95
C LEU A 165 25.33 1.07 11.94
N VAL A 166 25.57 1.23 13.23
CA VAL A 166 24.66 0.82 14.30
C VAL A 166 23.90 2.06 14.78
N LEU A 167 22.58 2.00 14.78
CA LEU A 167 21.74 3.09 15.27
C LEU A 167 21.67 3.04 16.81
N GLU A 168 21.54 4.20 17.43
CA GLU A 168 21.36 4.32 18.88
C GLU A 168 20.22 3.44 19.38
N GLY A 169 20.47 2.64 20.42
CA GLY A 169 19.51 1.71 21.00
C GLY A 169 19.30 0.41 20.21
N GLU A 170 20.16 0.11 19.22
CA GLU A 170 20.13 -1.15 18.48
C GLU A 170 21.43 -1.94 18.62
N ASP A 171 21.33 -3.28 18.60
CA ASP A 171 22.49 -4.18 18.77
C ASP A 171 23.12 -4.61 17.45
N LYS A 172 22.44 -4.38 16.33
CA LYS A 172 22.85 -4.86 15.01
C LYS A 172 23.05 -3.72 14.04
N PRO A 173 24.09 -3.78 13.19
CA PRO A 173 24.28 -2.79 12.14
C PRO A 173 23.10 -2.82 11.13
N LEU A 174 22.97 -1.73 10.41
CA LEU A 174 22.06 -1.62 9.27
C LEU A 174 22.60 -2.40 8.06
N ALA A 175 21.69 -2.85 7.21
CA ALA A 175 22.08 -3.27 5.88
C ALA A 175 22.70 -2.09 5.10
N PRO A 176 23.67 -2.36 4.20
CA PRO A 176 24.22 -1.33 3.31
C PRO A 176 23.12 -0.56 2.58
N ALA A 177 23.24 0.76 2.52
CA ALA A 177 22.30 1.65 1.86
C ALA A 177 23.01 2.53 0.83
N GLY A 178 22.34 2.77 -0.30
CA GLY A 178 22.86 3.63 -1.36
C GLY A 178 22.44 5.08 -1.16
N LEU A 179 23.36 6.04 -1.29
CA LEU A 179 23.07 7.46 -1.26
C LEU A 179 23.44 8.10 -2.60
N GLU A 180 22.49 8.81 -3.21
CA GLU A 180 22.68 9.64 -4.38
C GLU A 180 22.45 11.11 -4.00
N VAL A 181 23.42 11.96 -4.28
CA VAL A 181 23.35 13.40 -3.98
C VAL A 181 22.61 14.11 -5.09
N VAL A 182 21.47 14.74 -4.78
CA VAL A 182 20.67 15.53 -5.72
C VAL A 182 21.10 17.00 -5.70
N SER A 183 21.30 17.54 -4.50
CA SER A 183 21.79 18.88 -4.24
C SER A 183 22.55 18.92 -2.92
N PRO A 184 23.18 20.04 -2.54
CA PRO A 184 23.88 20.13 -1.25
C PRO A 184 23.04 19.73 -0.04
N THR A 185 21.71 19.96 -0.09
CA THR A 185 20.77 19.67 1.00
C THR A 185 19.70 18.66 0.64
N GLU A 186 19.88 17.91 -0.44
CA GLU A 186 18.90 16.93 -0.91
C GLU A 186 19.58 15.66 -1.41
N ALA A 187 19.08 14.52 -1.00
CA ALA A 187 19.61 13.22 -1.40
C ALA A 187 18.51 12.18 -1.59
N LEU A 188 18.76 11.21 -2.49
CA LEU A 188 18.00 9.97 -2.56
C LEU A 188 18.72 8.90 -1.74
N LEU A 189 18.02 8.31 -0.78
CA LEU A 189 18.52 7.20 0.02
C LEU A 189 17.75 5.92 -0.32
N THR A 190 18.49 4.90 -0.75
CA THR A 190 17.95 3.56 -1.04
C THR A 190 18.25 2.63 0.12
N VAL A 191 17.20 2.07 0.75
CA VAL A 191 17.31 1.08 1.82
C VAL A 191 16.54 -0.19 1.46
N THR A 192 17.02 -1.36 1.92
CA THR A 192 16.37 -2.67 1.67
C THR A 192 15.68 -3.24 2.90
N GLU A 193 15.78 -2.57 4.02
CA GLU A 193 15.12 -2.90 5.29
C GLU A 193 14.19 -1.76 5.75
N GLY A 194 13.58 -1.86 6.93
CA GLY A 194 12.68 -0.83 7.43
C GLY A 194 12.61 -0.84 8.96
N ARG A 195 13.64 -0.28 9.62
CA ARG A 195 13.63 -0.08 11.07
C ARG A 195 12.88 1.21 11.42
N TYR A 196 12.52 1.33 12.69
CA TYR A 196 11.81 2.50 13.20
C TYR A 196 12.57 3.80 12.90
N HIS A 197 11.95 4.73 12.18
CA HIS A 197 12.50 6.02 11.75
C HIS A 197 13.89 5.92 11.08
N GLN A 198 14.18 4.81 10.38
CA GLN A 198 15.52 4.45 9.92
C GLN A 198 16.23 5.58 9.19
N VAL A 199 15.63 6.13 8.13
CA VAL A 199 16.26 7.18 7.30
C VAL A 199 16.60 8.41 8.14
N ARG A 200 15.69 8.85 9.00
CA ARG A 200 15.92 10.01 9.88
C ARG A 200 17.06 9.76 10.86
N ARG A 201 17.12 8.56 11.44
CA ARG A 201 18.19 8.16 12.39
C ARG A 201 19.53 7.97 11.70
N MET A 202 19.57 7.50 10.44
CA MET A 202 20.80 7.40 9.66
C MET A 202 21.43 8.78 9.45
N PHE A 203 20.66 9.76 9.00
CA PHE A 203 21.16 11.12 8.84
C PHE A 203 21.51 11.78 10.18
N ALA A 204 20.78 11.49 11.26
CA ALA A 204 21.14 11.95 12.61
C ALA A 204 22.50 11.40 13.06
N ALA A 205 22.77 10.11 12.84
CA ALA A 205 24.06 9.48 13.12
C ALA A 205 25.22 10.08 12.30
N ALA A 206 24.92 10.55 11.07
CA ALA A 206 25.87 11.30 10.24
C ALA A 206 25.95 12.81 10.61
N GLY A 207 25.34 13.23 11.72
CA GLY A 207 25.39 14.60 12.20
C GLY A 207 24.47 15.58 11.45
N ASN A 208 23.51 15.13 10.67
CA ASN A 208 22.55 15.96 9.95
C ASN A 208 21.10 15.71 10.43
N HIS A 209 20.15 16.49 9.95
CA HIS A 209 18.74 16.35 10.29
C HIS A 209 17.83 16.37 9.04
N VAL A 210 16.88 15.44 8.96
CA VAL A 210 15.92 15.35 7.87
C VAL A 210 14.73 16.28 8.14
N LYS A 211 14.58 17.35 7.37
CA LYS A 211 13.44 18.29 7.41
C LYS A 211 12.20 17.69 6.77
N ALA A 212 12.35 17.13 5.56
CA ALA A 212 11.28 16.47 4.83
C ALA A 212 11.74 15.10 4.33
N LEU A 213 10.82 14.14 4.30
CA LEU A 213 11.06 12.78 3.82
C LEU A 213 9.89 12.33 2.96
N HIS A 214 10.20 11.89 1.75
CA HIS A 214 9.24 11.45 0.76
C HIS A 214 9.67 10.13 0.14
N ARG A 215 8.83 9.10 0.16
CA ARG A 215 9.14 7.83 -0.52
C ARG A 215 8.68 7.88 -1.96
N GLU A 216 9.64 7.83 -2.90
CA GLU A 216 9.37 7.89 -4.34
C GLU A 216 9.20 6.52 -4.99
N ARG A 217 9.87 5.49 -4.44
CA ARG A 217 9.92 4.17 -5.06
C ARG A 217 9.85 3.02 -4.06
N LEU A 218 9.25 1.93 -4.51
CA LEU A 218 9.22 0.63 -3.82
C LEU A 218 9.51 -0.48 -4.84
N GLY A 219 10.71 -1.09 -4.79
CA GLY A 219 11.21 -1.95 -5.86
C GLY A 219 11.28 -1.20 -7.17
N GLY A 220 10.77 -1.76 -8.27
CA GLY A 220 10.63 -1.08 -9.56
C GLY A 220 9.43 -0.14 -9.67
N LEU A 221 8.51 -0.14 -8.69
CA LEU A 221 7.34 0.73 -8.73
C LEU A 221 7.70 2.16 -8.31
N VAL A 222 7.42 3.12 -9.17
CA VAL A 222 7.65 4.56 -8.95
C VAL A 222 6.32 5.24 -8.65
N LEU A 223 6.33 6.22 -7.74
CA LEU A 223 5.17 7.09 -7.52
C LEU A 223 4.96 7.97 -8.75
N PRO A 224 3.78 7.90 -9.43
CA PRO A 224 3.52 8.75 -10.58
C PRO A 224 3.44 10.23 -10.19
N ASP A 225 4.02 11.11 -11.00
CA ASP A 225 4.03 12.57 -10.76
C ASP A 225 2.62 13.18 -10.80
N GLU A 226 1.72 12.58 -11.60
CA GLU A 226 0.34 13.01 -11.73
C GLU A 226 -0.56 12.63 -10.55
N LEU A 227 -0.11 11.72 -9.68
CA LEU A 227 -0.89 11.32 -8.50
C LEU A 227 -0.65 12.31 -7.36
N ALA A 228 -1.59 13.22 -7.14
CA ALA A 228 -1.45 14.26 -6.12
C ALA A 228 -1.46 13.69 -4.68
N PRO A 229 -0.91 14.41 -3.68
CA PRO A 229 -0.96 13.99 -2.27
C PRO A 229 -2.41 13.77 -1.79
N GLY A 230 -2.68 12.59 -1.24
CA GLY A 230 -4.00 12.14 -0.82
C GLY A 230 -4.78 11.38 -1.89
N GLU A 231 -4.35 11.44 -3.15
CA GLU A 231 -4.94 10.64 -4.21
C GLU A 231 -4.41 9.21 -4.22
N TRP A 232 -5.24 8.32 -4.72
CA TRP A 232 -4.92 6.91 -4.83
C TRP A 232 -5.50 6.31 -6.12
N ARG A 233 -4.92 5.21 -6.56
CA ARG A 233 -5.43 4.37 -7.64
C ARG A 233 -5.12 2.89 -7.39
N LEU A 234 -5.79 2.03 -8.13
CA LEU A 234 -5.44 0.61 -8.15
C LEU A 234 -4.18 0.38 -8.99
N LEU A 235 -3.40 -0.64 -8.61
CA LEU A 235 -2.29 -1.15 -9.41
C LEU A 235 -2.77 -2.21 -10.39
N THR A 236 -2.12 -2.24 -11.55
CA THR A 236 -2.22 -3.35 -12.51
C THR A 236 -1.34 -4.53 -12.06
N GLU A 237 -1.55 -5.72 -12.66
CA GLU A 237 -0.72 -6.90 -12.40
C GLU A 237 0.77 -6.66 -12.73
N ASP A 238 1.06 -5.94 -13.82
CA ASP A 238 2.43 -5.60 -14.23
C ASP A 238 3.11 -4.67 -13.21
N GLU A 239 2.38 -3.69 -12.70
CA GLU A 239 2.88 -2.79 -11.65
C GLU A 239 3.14 -3.54 -10.33
N ILE A 240 2.25 -4.47 -9.95
CA ILE A 240 2.46 -5.34 -8.78
C ILE A 240 3.71 -6.21 -8.98
N ALA A 241 3.90 -6.77 -10.18
CA ALA A 241 5.09 -7.54 -10.52
C ALA A 241 6.38 -6.70 -10.43
N SER A 242 6.33 -5.42 -10.85
CA SER A 242 7.47 -4.50 -10.82
C SER A 242 8.02 -4.24 -9.41
N ILE A 243 7.20 -4.40 -8.36
CA ILE A 243 7.64 -4.26 -6.94
C ILE A 243 8.82 -5.20 -6.63
N PHE A 244 8.91 -6.34 -7.30
CA PHE A 244 9.93 -7.36 -7.07
C PHE A 244 11.11 -7.29 -8.05
N VAL A 245 11.13 -6.28 -8.89
CA VAL A 245 12.26 -5.99 -9.80
C VAL A 245 13.19 -5.00 -9.10
N SER A 246 14.52 -5.30 -9.17
CA SER A 246 15.59 -4.47 -8.58
C SER A 246 16.04 -3.39 -9.55
#